data_e05e90899f4de43d7d2165c6f88ee650
#
_entry.id   e05e90899f4de43d7d2165c6f88ee650
#
_cell.length_a   1.000
_cell.length_b   1.000
_cell.length_c   1.000
_cell.angle_alpha   90.00
_cell.angle_beta   90.00
_cell.angle_gamma   90.00
#
_symmetry.space_group_name_H-M   'P 1'
#
loop_
_entity.id
_entity.type
_entity.pdbx_description
1 polymer ?
#
loop_
_entity_poly.entity_id
_entity_poly.type
_entity_poly.pdbx_seq_one_letter_code
_entity_poly.pdbx_strand_id
1 'polypeptide(L)'
;MRGAGCTINDMLDVDLDARVARTANRPLASGELTTNQALAFLAVQLTTGLAVLVSLPHTVYCFQLGVASLPLVAAYPLMKRFTNYPQAVLGLTFNWGAIMGYAAVHGSLDYAVVLPLYASGVAWTMVYDTLYAHQDKVDDAALGIKSTALTFADQTKPILQGFALASYMSWLLAGHAADVTSIVYYCGVSGAYGHLVWQIQTADLDNPQNLAERFRSNHTVGAIVFGSIVLGNLIQ
;
A
#
# COMPACT_ATOMS: atom_id res chain seq x y z
N MET A 1 -4.77 -11.98 -2.62
CA MET A 1 -3.28 -11.93 -2.72
C MET A 1 -2.61 -11.14 -1.61
N ARG A 2 -3.19 -10.02 -1.08
CA ARG A 2 -2.58 -9.29 0.05
C ARG A 2 -2.34 -10.18 1.27
N GLY A 3 -3.33 -10.99 1.68
CA GLY A 3 -3.16 -11.95 2.78
C GLY A 3 -2.01 -12.92 2.58
N ALA A 4 -1.83 -13.45 1.36
CA ALA A 4 -0.69 -14.32 1.04
C ALA A 4 0.65 -13.59 1.23
N GLY A 5 0.75 -12.33 0.81
CA GLY A 5 1.93 -11.50 1.05
C GLY A 5 2.20 -11.30 2.55
N CYS A 6 1.17 -11.06 3.36
CA CYS A 6 1.31 -10.97 4.83
C CYS A 6 1.79 -12.30 5.43
N THR A 7 1.21 -13.43 5.00
CA THR A 7 1.62 -14.76 5.49
C THR A 7 3.09 -15.04 5.17
N ILE A 8 3.54 -14.73 3.93
CA ILE A 8 4.95 -14.87 3.54
C ILE A 8 5.84 -13.97 4.39
N ASN A 9 5.45 -12.71 4.60
CA ASN A 9 6.21 -11.77 5.41
C ASN A 9 6.36 -12.28 6.85
N ASP A 10 5.26 -12.72 7.49
CA ASP A 10 5.28 -13.23 8.85
C ASP A 10 6.13 -14.52 8.97
N MET A 11 6.14 -15.37 7.93
CA MET A 11 7.00 -16.57 7.90
C MET A 11 8.50 -16.21 7.79
N LEU A 12 8.85 -15.16 7.04
CA LEU A 12 10.25 -14.72 6.89
C LEU A 12 10.77 -13.94 8.09
N ASP A 13 9.87 -13.34 8.86
CA ASP A 13 10.19 -12.44 9.95
C ASP A 13 9.94 -13.03 11.36
N VAL A 14 9.65 -14.33 11.51
CA VAL A 14 9.33 -14.96 12.81
C VAL A 14 10.28 -14.53 13.91
N ASP A 15 11.59 -14.62 13.68
CA ASP A 15 12.62 -14.28 14.68
C ASP A 15 12.70 -12.77 14.98
N LEU A 16 12.39 -11.93 13.99
CA LEU A 16 12.35 -10.48 14.14
C LEU A 16 11.08 -10.05 14.87
N ASP A 17 9.94 -10.57 14.46
CA ASP A 17 8.63 -10.27 15.05
C ASP A 17 8.58 -10.65 16.54
N ALA A 18 9.23 -11.74 16.94
CA ALA A 18 9.34 -12.14 18.33
C ALA A 18 10.11 -11.14 19.22
N ARG A 19 10.95 -10.28 18.63
CA ARG A 19 11.78 -9.27 19.33
C ARG A 19 11.18 -7.88 19.34
N VAL A 20 10.12 -7.63 18.57
CA VAL A 20 9.44 -6.33 18.48
C VAL A 20 8.17 -6.40 19.31
N ALA A 21 8.03 -5.52 20.30
CA ALA A 21 6.93 -5.56 21.27
C ALA A 21 5.54 -5.61 20.63
N ARG A 22 5.34 -4.89 19.51
CA ARG A 22 4.06 -4.84 18.81
C ARG A 22 3.72 -6.12 18.06
N THR A 23 4.72 -6.86 17.56
CA THR A 23 4.56 -8.04 16.69
C THR A 23 4.82 -9.37 17.39
N ALA A 24 5.33 -9.37 18.61
CA ALA A 24 5.63 -10.57 19.39
C ALA A 24 4.41 -11.50 19.60
N ASN A 25 3.20 -10.94 19.59
CA ASN A 25 1.94 -11.69 19.71
C ASN A 25 1.37 -12.17 18.36
N ARG A 26 2.10 -12.01 17.24
CA ARG A 26 1.66 -12.60 15.98
C ARG A 26 1.63 -14.12 16.06
N PRO A 27 0.66 -14.81 15.44
CA PRO A 27 0.47 -16.25 15.62
C PRO A 27 1.69 -17.11 15.30
N LEU A 28 2.52 -16.72 14.34
CA LEU A 28 3.78 -17.43 14.03
C LEU A 28 4.90 -17.08 15.02
N ALA A 29 5.03 -15.81 15.39
CA ALA A 29 6.06 -15.35 16.32
C ALA A 29 5.82 -15.86 17.75
N SER A 30 4.54 -15.95 18.17
CA SER A 30 4.13 -16.50 19.48
C SER A 30 4.15 -18.03 19.53
N GLY A 31 4.27 -18.73 18.38
CA GLY A 31 4.18 -20.18 18.29
C GLY A 31 2.75 -20.74 18.33
N GLU A 32 1.71 -19.90 18.29
CA GLU A 32 0.30 -20.32 18.21
C GLU A 32 0.01 -21.08 16.91
N LEU A 33 0.67 -20.71 15.81
CA LEU A 33 0.62 -21.40 14.53
C LEU A 33 2.01 -21.97 14.19
N THR A 34 2.01 -23.21 13.70
CA THR A 34 3.22 -23.83 13.15
C THR A 34 3.49 -23.38 11.72
N THR A 35 4.73 -23.46 11.28
CA THR A 35 5.11 -23.15 9.89
C THR A 35 4.33 -24.00 8.86
N ASN A 36 4.05 -25.28 9.19
CA ASN A 36 3.28 -26.14 8.28
C ASN A 36 1.82 -25.68 8.14
N GLN A 37 1.20 -25.21 9.24
CA GLN A 37 -0.15 -24.64 9.19
C GLN A 37 -0.17 -23.35 8.38
N ALA A 38 0.84 -22.48 8.54
CA ALA A 38 0.98 -21.26 7.75
C ALA A 38 1.18 -21.57 6.25
N LEU A 39 1.97 -22.59 5.91
CA LEU A 39 2.16 -23.04 4.52
C LEU A 39 0.85 -23.59 3.92
N ALA A 40 0.09 -24.38 4.67
CA ALA A 40 -1.21 -24.87 4.23
C ALA A 40 -2.19 -23.71 3.98
N PHE A 41 -2.23 -22.72 4.88
CA PHE A 41 -3.05 -21.52 4.74
C PHE A 41 -2.62 -20.67 3.53
N LEU A 42 -1.31 -20.52 3.33
CA LEU A 42 -0.74 -19.84 2.17
C LEU A 42 -1.15 -20.52 0.86
N ALA A 43 -1.11 -21.86 0.81
CA ALA A 43 -1.52 -22.60 -0.38
C ALA A 43 -2.99 -22.33 -0.72
N VAL A 44 -3.89 -22.29 0.28
CA VAL A 44 -5.30 -21.94 0.07
C VAL A 44 -5.45 -20.52 -0.46
N GLN A 45 -4.73 -19.55 0.11
CA GLN A 45 -4.77 -18.16 -0.33
C GLN A 45 -4.27 -18.00 -1.79
N LEU A 46 -3.18 -18.68 -2.15
CA LEU A 46 -2.61 -18.64 -3.51
C LEU A 46 -3.53 -19.29 -4.52
N THR A 47 -4.13 -20.46 -4.19
CA THR A 47 -5.09 -21.16 -5.05
C THR A 47 -6.33 -20.30 -5.28
N THR A 48 -6.87 -19.70 -4.22
CA THR A 48 -8.01 -18.78 -4.33
C THR A 48 -7.66 -17.57 -5.19
N GLY A 49 -6.49 -16.97 -4.97
CA GLY A 49 -6.03 -15.83 -5.76
C GLY A 49 -5.83 -16.17 -7.23
N LEU A 50 -5.30 -17.38 -7.52
CA LEU A 50 -5.16 -17.87 -8.89
C LEU A 50 -6.54 -18.11 -9.53
N ALA A 51 -7.48 -18.72 -8.81
CA ALA A 51 -8.84 -18.94 -9.30
C ALA A 51 -9.52 -17.60 -9.68
N VAL A 52 -9.37 -16.57 -8.85
CA VAL A 52 -9.87 -15.22 -9.18
C VAL A 52 -9.16 -14.67 -10.42
N LEU A 53 -7.83 -14.79 -10.49
CA LEU A 53 -7.06 -14.28 -11.63
C LEU A 53 -7.50 -14.90 -12.96
N VAL A 54 -7.72 -16.21 -12.98
CA VAL A 54 -8.12 -16.91 -14.21
C VAL A 54 -9.61 -16.71 -14.56
N SER A 55 -10.43 -16.22 -13.62
CA SER A 55 -11.82 -15.85 -13.85
C SER A 55 -11.99 -14.41 -14.38
N LEU A 56 -10.93 -13.60 -14.39
CA LEU A 56 -11.00 -12.22 -14.89
C LEU A 56 -11.18 -12.19 -16.41
N PRO A 57 -11.92 -11.19 -16.94
CA PRO A 57 -11.87 -10.87 -18.36
C PRO A 57 -10.40 -10.65 -18.79
N HIS A 58 -10.10 -10.91 -20.07
CA HIS A 58 -8.74 -10.78 -20.60
C HIS A 58 -7.68 -11.57 -19.82
N THR A 59 -8.01 -12.81 -19.42
CA THR A 59 -7.25 -13.68 -18.52
C THR A 59 -5.75 -13.74 -18.87
N VAL A 60 -5.40 -13.94 -20.15
CA VAL A 60 -3.99 -14.06 -20.57
C VAL A 60 -3.20 -12.80 -20.24
N TYR A 61 -3.76 -11.63 -20.55
CA TYR A 61 -3.09 -10.36 -20.27
C TYR A 61 -2.98 -10.08 -18.75
N CYS A 62 -4.06 -10.34 -18.01
CA CYS A 62 -4.05 -10.24 -16.56
C CYS A 62 -3.05 -11.20 -15.91
N PHE A 63 -2.93 -12.42 -16.45
CA PHE A 63 -1.95 -13.39 -15.98
C PHE A 63 -0.50 -12.91 -16.20
N GLN A 64 -0.19 -12.36 -17.38
CA GLN A 64 1.12 -11.79 -17.68
C GLN A 64 1.47 -10.66 -16.70
N LEU A 65 0.53 -9.74 -16.44
CA LEU A 65 0.71 -8.67 -15.45
C LEU A 65 0.85 -9.21 -14.02
N GLY A 66 0.11 -10.26 -13.68
CA GLY A 66 0.24 -10.97 -12.41
C GLY A 66 1.64 -11.55 -12.22
N VAL A 67 2.16 -12.23 -13.25
CA VAL A 67 3.54 -12.76 -13.24
C VAL A 67 4.57 -11.64 -13.14
N ALA A 68 4.36 -10.53 -13.86
CA ALA A 68 5.26 -9.37 -13.80
C ALA A 68 5.34 -8.72 -12.40
N SER A 69 4.32 -8.90 -11.54
CA SER A 69 4.34 -8.42 -10.15
C SER A 69 5.17 -9.29 -9.20
N LEU A 70 5.42 -10.56 -9.54
CA LEU A 70 6.06 -11.52 -8.63
C LEU A 70 7.45 -11.10 -8.13
N PRO A 71 8.34 -10.50 -8.94
CA PRO A 71 9.63 -10.01 -8.44
C PRO A 71 9.46 -8.96 -7.33
N LEU A 72 8.50 -8.04 -7.45
CA LEU A 72 8.21 -7.04 -6.42
C LEU A 72 7.66 -7.71 -5.15
N VAL A 73 6.73 -8.65 -5.30
CA VAL A 73 6.14 -9.40 -4.18
C VAL A 73 7.20 -10.20 -3.44
N ALA A 74 8.12 -10.85 -4.16
CA ALA A 74 9.20 -11.64 -3.56
C ALA A 74 10.28 -10.75 -2.90
N ALA A 75 10.58 -9.59 -3.50
CA ALA A 75 11.58 -8.68 -2.98
C ALA A 75 11.11 -7.93 -1.72
N TYR A 76 9.82 -7.54 -1.67
CA TYR A 76 9.30 -6.66 -0.63
C TYR A 76 9.67 -7.06 0.82
N PRO A 77 9.48 -8.33 1.28
CA PRO A 77 9.79 -8.67 2.66
C PRO A 77 11.26 -8.50 3.04
N LEU A 78 12.14 -8.57 2.04
CA LEU A 78 13.58 -8.46 2.24
C LEU A 78 14.06 -7.00 2.25
N MET A 79 13.27 -6.07 1.71
CA MET A 79 13.71 -4.69 1.46
C MET A 79 14.12 -3.94 2.71
N LYS A 80 13.47 -4.19 3.84
CA LYS A 80 13.86 -3.59 5.14
C LYS A 80 15.28 -3.94 5.61
N ARG A 81 15.92 -4.94 4.99
CA ARG A 81 17.31 -5.34 5.25
C ARG A 81 18.29 -4.65 4.30
N PHE A 82 17.84 -4.27 3.10
CA PHE A 82 18.69 -3.78 2.02
C PHE A 82 18.57 -2.29 1.75
N THR A 83 17.37 -1.71 1.85
CA THR A 83 17.12 -0.30 1.49
C THR A 83 16.57 0.51 2.66
N ASN A 84 16.87 1.81 2.68
CA ASN A 84 16.29 2.77 3.62
C ASN A 84 14.84 3.17 3.24
N TYR A 85 14.35 2.70 2.10
CA TYR A 85 13.04 3.04 1.55
C TYR A 85 12.16 1.80 1.29
N PRO A 86 11.99 0.86 2.25
CA PRO A 86 11.15 -0.33 2.04
C PRO A 86 9.70 0.03 1.76
N GLN A 87 9.21 1.18 2.26
CA GLN A 87 7.87 1.70 2.02
C GLN A 87 7.61 2.03 0.55
N ALA A 88 8.63 2.44 -0.20
CA ALA A 88 8.51 2.67 -1.64
C ALA A 88 8.28 1.33 -2.38
N VAL A 89 9.00 0.28 -2.01
CA VAL A 89 8.82 -1.05 -2.60
C VAL A 89 7.46 -1.64 -2.20
N LEU A 90 7.01 -1.40 -0.97
CA LEU A 90 5.65 -1.73 -0.54
C LEU A 90 4.62 -1.03 -1.43
N GLY A 91 4.79 0.27 -1.66
CA GLY A 91 3.92 1.06 -2.52
C GLY A 91 3.83 0.50 -3.93
N LEU A 92 4.98 0.19 -4.55
CA LEU A 92 5.04 -0.45 -5.87
C LEU A 92 4.30 -1.79 -5.89
N THR A 93 4.47 -2.60 -4.85
CA THR A 93 3.85 -3.93 -4.76
C THR A 93 2.35 -3.86 -4.55
N PHE A 94 1.89 -3.05 -3.59
CA PHE A 94 0.49 -3.02 -3.17
C PHE A 94 -0.43 -2.34 -4.17
N ASN A 95 0.07 -1.30 -4.84
CA ASN A 95 -0.72 -0.56 -5.81
C ASN A 95 -0.73 -1.18 -7.21
N TRP A 96 -0.04 -2.32 -7.42
CA TRP A 96 -0.12 -3.08 -8.68
C TRP A 96 -1.56 -3.44 -9.07
N GLY A 97 -2.45 -3.49 -8.09
CA GLY A 97 -3.88 -3.67 -8.29
C GLY A 97 -4.54 -2.64 -9.20
N ALA A 98 -4.04 -1.40 -9.25
CA ALA A 98 -4.54 -0.36 -10.16
C ALA A 98 -4.30 -0.75 -11.63
N ILE A 99 -3.09 -1.24 -11.93
CA ILE A 99 -2.71 -1.75 -13.27
C ILE A 99 -3.57 -2.97 -13.64
N MET A 100 -3.69 -3.92 -12.70
CA MET A 100 -4.48 -5.15 -12.90
C MET A 100 -5.97 -4.87 -13.11
N GLY A 101 -6.54 -3.95 -12.31
CA GLY A 101 -7.96 -3.58 -12.40
C GLY A 101 -8.29 -2.95 -13.75
N TYR A 102 -7.46 -2.03 -14.22
CA TYR A 102 -7.62 -1.42 -15.53
C TYR A 102 -7.53 -2.45 -16.65
N ALA A 103 -6.50 -3.29 -16.62
CA ALA A 103 -6.28 -4.35 -17.61
C ALA A 103 -7.43 -5.38 -17.64
N ALA A 104 -8.01 -5.70 -16.48
CA ALA A 104 -9.12 -6.66 -16.39
C ALA A 104 -10.39 -6.13 -17.08
N VAL A 105 -10.59 -4.81 -17.12
CA VAL A 105 -11.77 -4.18 -17.77
C VAL A 105 -11.51 -3.94 -19.25
N HIS A 106 -10.34 -3.39 -19.59
CA HIS A 106 -10.06 -2.86 -20.93
C HIS A 106 -9.27 -3.84 -21.84
N GLY A 107 -8.62 -4.86 -21.29
CA GLY A 107 -7.76 -5.78 -22.03
C GLY A 107 -6.45 -5.17 -22.55
N SER A 108 -6.17 -3.93 -22.18
CA SER A 108 -4.99 -3.15 -22.55
C SER A 108 -4.67 -2.15 -21.43
N LEU A 109 -3.56 -1.43 -21.55
CA LEU A 109 -3.21 -0.34 -20.64
C LEU A 109 -3.16 0.98 -21.40
N ASP A 110 -3.95 1.96 -20.95
CA ASP A 110 -3.70 3.35 -21.27
C ASP A 110 -2.72 3.91 -20.22
N TYR A 111 -1.49 4.06 -20.63
CA TYR A 111 -0.42 4.52 -19.72
C TYR A 111 -0.64 5.96 -19.23
N ALA A 112 -1.36 6.80 -19.97
CA ALA A 112 -1.67 8.16 -19.54
C ALA A 112 -2.61 8.18 -18.32
N VAL A 113 -3.48 7.18 -18.19
CA VAL A 113 -4.40 7.01 -17.04
C VAL A 113 -3.75 6.19 -15.94
N VAL A 114 -3.20 5.01 -16.32
CA VAL A 114 -2.79 3.98 -15.35
C VAL A 114 -1.53 4.39 -14.58
N LEU A 115 -0.54 5.02 -15.25
CA LEU A 115 0.71 5.37 -14.56
C LEU A 115 0.50 6.46 -13.50
N PRO A 116 -0.24 7.56 -13.74
CA PRO A 116 -0.55 8.51 -12.68
C PRO A 116 -1.37 7.88 -11.55
N LEU A 117 -2.36 7.04 -11.85
CA LEU A 117 -3.15 6.36 -10.83
C LEU A 117 -2.27 5.43 -9.95
N TYR A 118 -1.38 4.69 -10.57
CA TYR A 118 -0.42 3.83 -9.87
C TYR A 118 0.55 4.65 -9.02
N ALA A 119 1.12 5.72 -9.59
CA ALA A 119 2.03 6.63 -8.88
C ALA A 119 1.37 7.29 -7.68
N SER A 120 0.08 7.66 -7.81
CA SER A 120 -0.69 8.22 -6.68
C SER A 120 -0.76 7.26 -5.51
N GLY A 121 -1.02 5.97 -5.79
CA GLY A 121 -1.05 4.92 -4.77
C GLY A 121 0.31 4.71 -4.10
N VAL A 122 1.40 4.73 -4.88
CA VAL A 122 2.77 4.64 -4.34
C VAL A 122 3.07 5.82 -3.41
N ALA A 123 2.78 7.05 -3.85
CA ALA A 123 2.97 8.24 -3.04
C ALA A 123 2.10 8.23 -1.77
N TRP A 124 0.85 7.80 -1.87
CA TRP A 124 -0.03 7.62 -0.72
C TRP A 124 0.50 6.56 0.25
N THR A 125 1.04 5.45 -0.26
CA THR A 125 1.68 4.42 0.59
C THR A 125 2.85 4.99 1.36
N MET A 126 3.68 5.84 0.73
CA MET A 126 4.76 6.54 1.42
C MET A 126 4.25 7.38 2.60
N VAL A 127 3.08 8.02 2.48
CA VAL A 127 2.50 8.81 3.58
C VAL A 127 2.09 7.91 4.73
N TYR A 128 1.17 6.97 4.50
CA TYR A 128 0.58 6.24 5.61
C TYR A 128 1.52 5.21 6.23
N ASP A 129 2.37 4.58 5.43
CA ASP A 129 3.24 3.52 5.94
C ASP A 129 4.48 4.09 6.63
N THR A 130 4.96 5.28 6.22
CA THR A 130 6.01 5.97 6.98
C THR A 130 5.49 6.42 8.35
N LEU A 131 4.27 6.99 8.44
CA LEU A 131 3.66 7.31 9.73
C LEU A 131 3.51 6.06 10.60
N TYR A 132 3.06 4.95 10.00
CA TYR A 132 2.91 3.68 10.70
C TYR A 132 4.25 3.14 11.21
N ALA A 133 5.31 3.24 10.42
CA ALA A 133 6.65 2.75 10.78
C ALA A 133 7.28 3.51 11.98
N HIS A 134 6.82 4.72 12.30
CA HIS A 134 7.26 5.41 13.51
C HIS A 134 6.89 4.68 14.80
N GLN A 135 5.89 3.79 14.80
CA GLN A 135 5.53 2.98 15.97
C GLN A 135 6.66 2.06 16.43
N ASP A 136 7.45 1.57 15.47
CA ASP A 136 8.49 0.57 15.70
C ASP A 136 9.90 1.20 15.60
N LYS A 137 10.03 2.53 15.46
CA LYS A 137 11.32 3.21 15.18
C LYS A 137 12.43 2.88 16.18
N VAL A 138 12.09 2.66 17.44
CA VAL A 138 13.06 2.35 18.49
C VAL A 138 13.56 0.91 18.35
N ASP A 139 12.66 -0.02 18.16
CA ASP A 139 12.98 -1.43 17.96
C ASP A 139 13.72 -1.66 16.63
N ASP A 140 13.26 -1.00 15.55
CA ASP A 140 13.91 -1.04 14.24
C ASP A 140 15.37 -0.56 14.31
N ALA A 141 15.61 0.55 15.01
CA ALA A 141 16.98 1.08 15.20
C ALA A 141 17.85 0.09 15.99
N ALA A 142 17.33 -0.53 17.05
CA ALA A 142 18.05 -1.50 17.87
C ALA A 142 18.37 -2.79 17.11
N LEU A 143 17.50 -3.20 16.19
CA LEU A 143 17.65 -4.42 15.38
C LEU A 143 18.38 -4.19 14.04
N GLY A 144 18.76 -2.94 13.73
CA GLY A 144 19.39 -2.58 12.45
C GLY A 144 18.46 -2.72 11.24
N ILE A 145 17.15 -2.68 11.47
CA ILE A 145 16.11 -2.68 10.43
C ILE A 145 16.00 -1.29 9.84
N LYS A 146 15.89 -1.20 8.53
CA LYS A 146 15.80 0.06 7.80
C LYS A 146 14.35 0.44 7.53
N SER A 147 14.04 1.74 7.69
CA SER A 147 12.72 2.29 7.38
C SER A 147 12.79 3.77 7.00
N THR A 148 11.77 4.28 6.33
CA THR A 148 11.65 5.71 6.03
C THR A 148 11.42 6.52 7.31
N ALA A 149 10.85 5.97 8.36
CA ALA A 149 10.71 6.62 9.66
C ALA A 149 12.09 6.99 10.25
N LEU A 150 13.05 6.08 10.17
CA LEU A 150 14.44 6.33 10.60
C LEU A 150 15.16 7.27 9.64
N THR A 151 14.92 7.13 8.33
CA THR A 151 15.63 7.91 7.30
C THR A 151 15.19 9.38 7.28
N PHE A 152 13.90 9.64 7.41
CA PHE A 152 13.36 11.01 7.38
C PHE A 152 13.48 11.74 8.72
N ALA A 153 13.50 11.00 9.83
CA ALA A 153 13.68 11.52 11.17
C ALA A 153 12.80 12.79 11.41
N ASP A 154 13.42 13.92 11.77
CA ASP A 154 12.74 15.19 12.03
C ASP A 154 12.10 15.81 10.79
N GLN A 155 12.53 15.41 9.58
CA GLN A 155 12.00 15.88 8.31
C GLN A 155 10.79 15.05 7.82
N THR A 156 10.31 14.09 8.63
CA THR A 156 9.20 13.21 8.23
C THR A 156 7.97 13.97 7.74
N LYS A 157 7.44 14.91 8.52
CA LYS A 157 6.21 15.63 8.14
C LYS A 157 6.33 16.44 6.85
N PRO A 158 7.38 17.31 6.67
CA PRO A 158 7.53 18.04 5.41
C PRO A 158 7.73 17.13 4.19
N ILE A 159 8.48 16.04 4.32
CA ILE A 159 8.66 15.08 3.22
C ILE A 159 7.33 14.39 2.89
N LEU A 160 6.56 13.96 3.89
CA LEU A 160 5.26 13.34 3.66
C LEU A 160 4.23 14.29 3.06
N GLN A 161 4.29 15.60 3.34
CA GLN A 161 3.46 16.58 2.63
C GLN A 161 3.79 16.64 1.14
N GLY A 162 5.07 16.50 0.77
CA GLY A 162 5.48 16.38 -0.63
C GLY A 162 4.88 15.14 -1.30
N PHE A 163 4.89 13.98 -0.63
CA PHE A 163 4.25 12.76 -1.13
C PHE A 163 2.71 12.88 -1.20
N ALA A 164 2.08 13.52 -0.23
CA ALA A 164 0.63 13.78 -0.26
C ALA A 164 0.26 14.66 -1.45
N LEU A 165 1.03 15.71 -1.72
CA LEU A 165 0.85 16.57 -2.89
C LEU A 165 1.09 15.80 -4.20
N ALA A 166 2.14 14.97 -4.26
CA ALA A 166 2.41 14.12 -5.42
C ALA A 166 1.25 13.14 -5.69
N SER A 167 0.68 12.54 -4.64
CA SER A 167 -0.51 11.69 -4.74
C SER A 167 -1.70 12.46 -5.32
N TYR A 168 -1.98 13.65 -4.81
CA TYR A 168 -3.06 14.51 -5.27
C TYR A 168 -2.90 14.92 -6.74
N MET A 169 -1.72 15.42 -7.12
CA MET A 169 -1.44 15.79 -8.51
C MET A 169 -1.59 14.60 -9.46
N SER A 170 -1.20 13.42 -9.02
CA SER A 170 -1.34 12.19 -9.80
C SER A 170 -2.81 11.77 -9.96
N TRP A 171 -3.67 11.95 -8.93
CA TRP A 171 -5.12 11.76 -9.09
C TRP A 171 -5.71 12.73 -10.11
N LEU A 172 -5.34 14.03 -10.04
CA LEU A 172 -5.81 15.02 -11.00
C LEU A 172 -5.40 14.65 -12.44
N LEU A 173 -4.14 14.23 -12.63
CA LEU A 173 -3.64 13.80 -13.94
C LEU A 173 -4.36 12.55 -14.45
N ALA A 174 -4.60 11.56 -13.60
CA ALA A 174 -5.34 10.34 -13.97
C ALA A 174 -6.77 10.66 -14.40
N GLY A 175 -7.48 11.53 -13.65
CA GLY A 175 -8.82 11.94 -13.99
C GLY A 175 -8.89 12.74 -15.30
N HIS A 176 -7.94 13.65 -15.51
CA HIS A 176 -7.85 14.41 -16.77
C HIS A 176 -7.57 13.49 -17.96
N ALA A 177 -6.63 12.55 -17.83
CA ALA A 177 -6.30 11.60 -18.89
C ALA A 177 -7.43 10.59 -19.18
N ALA A 178 -8.31 10.35 -18.20
CA ALA A 178 -9.50 9.51 -18.36
C ALA A 178 -10.75 10.32 -18.81
N ASP A 179 -10.57 11.56 -19.25
CA ASP A 179 -11.64 12.47 -19.69
C ASP A 179 -12.76 12.67 -18.64
N VAL A 180 -12.43 12.56 -17.35
CA VAL A 180 -13.40 12.84 -16.27
C VAL A 180 -13.59 14.34 -16.14
N THR A 181 -14.76 14.84 -16.51
CA THR A 181 -15.09 16.28 -16.48
C THR A 181 -15.87 16.71 -15.23
N SER A 182 -16.41 15.75 -14.49
CA SER A 182 -17.28 16.00 -13.33
C SER A 182 -16.55 16.70 -12.19
N ILE A 183 -17.12 17.81 -11.71
CA ILE A 183 -16.65 18.53 -10.53
C ILE A 183 -16.65 17.65 -9.27
N VAL A 184 -17.52 16.63 -9.21
CA VAL A 184 -17.60 15.68 -8.08
C VAL A 184 -16.29 14.91 -7.91
N TYR A 185 -15.67 14.49 -9.02
CA TYR A 185 -14.37 13.84 -8.98
C TYR A 185 -13.30 14.76 -8.38
N TYR A 186 -13.18 15.98 -8.92
CA TYR A 186 -12.13 16.91 -8.49
C TYR A 186 -12.32 17.40 -7.05
N CYS A 187 -13.55 17.64 -6.61
CA CYS A 187 -13.85 17.96 -5.22
C CYS A 187 -13.52 16.79 -4.29
N GLY A 188 -13.85 15.57 -4.70
CA GLY A 188 -13.59 14.38 -3.90
C GLY A 188 -12.10 14.10 -3.72
N VAL A 189 -11.29 14.10 -4.80
CA VAL A 189 -9.84 13.89 -4.68
C VAL A 189 -9.16 15.02 -3.91
N SER A 190 -9.69 16.26 -3.98
CA SER A 190 -9.24 17.38 -3.14
C SER A 190 -9.55 17.15 -1.66
N GLY A 191 -10.73 16.59 -1.37
CA GLY A 191 -11.10 16.17 -0.02
C GLY A 191 -10.19 15.06 0.52
N ALA A 192 -9.84 14.08 -0.33
CA ALA A 192 -8.88 13.02 0.02
C ALA A 192 -7.49 13.60 0.33
N TYR A 193 -7.02 14.56 -0.47
CA TYR A 193 -5.78 15.29 -0.19
C TYR A 193 -5.85 16.05 1.14
N GLY A 194 -6.93 16.78 1.40
CA GLY A 194 -7.16 17.46 2.68
C GLY A 194 -7.08 16.50 3.87
N HIS A 195 -7.63 15.28 3.72
CA HIS A 195 -7.53 14.25 4.74
C HIS A 195 -6.09 13.75 4.95
N LEU A 196 -5.29 13.58 3.88
CA LEU A 196 -3.87 13.23 4.00
C LEU A 196 -3.09 14.32 4.73
N VAL A 197 -3.32 15.59 4.39
CA VAL A 197 -2.70 16.75 5.08
C VAL A 197 -3.07 16.75 6.57
N TRP A 198 -4.34 16.51 6.89
CA TRP A 198 -4.81 16.40 8.27
C TRP A 198 -4.10 15.24 9.02
N GLN A 199 -3.98 14.05 8.40
CA GLN A 199 -3.26 12.93 9.00
C GLN A 199 -1.82 13.31 9.36
N ILE A 200 -1.09 13.93 8.42
CA ILE A 200 0.32 14.30 8.60
C ILE A 200 0.47 15.36 9.71
N GLN A 201 -0.36 16.40 9.69
CA GLN A 201 -0.27 17.49 10.65
C GLN A 201 -0.59 17.06 12.07
N THR A 202 -1.61 16.21 12.23
CA THR A 202 -2.10 15.73 13.53
C THR A 202 -1.43 14.44 14.00
N ALA A 203 -0.51 13.87 13.22
CA ALA A 203 0.30 12.74 13.64
C ALA A 203 1.27 13.17 14.77
N ASP A 204 1.25 12.43 15.86
CA ASP A 204 2.23 12.49 16.93
C ASP A 204 3.21 11.32 16.72
N LEU A 205 4.44 11.65 16.27
CA LEU A 205 5.44 10.65 15.84
C LEU A 205 6.02 9.84 17.02
N ASP A 206 5.69 10.20 18.25
CA ASP A 206 6.12 9.51 19.47
C ASP A 206 4.96 8.77 20.17
N ASN A 207 3.74 8.84 19.62
CA ASN A 207 2.55 8.22 20.18
C ASN A 207 2.02 7.07 19.29
N PRO A 208 2.29 5.79 19.61
CA PRO A 208 1.87 4.65 18.81
C PRO A 208 0.35 4.54 18.60
N GLN A 209 -0.47 4.93 19.61
CA GLN A 209 -1.92 4.90 19.49
C GLN A 209 -2.43 5.91 18.47
N ASN A 210 -1.90 7.15 18.51
CA ASN A 210 -2.22 8.17 17.53
C ASN A 210 -1.83 7.72 16.12
N LEU A 211 -0.63 7.18 15.93
CA LEU A 211 -0.16 6.67 14.64
C LEU A 211 -1.04 5.53 14.11
N ALA A 212 -1.48 4.61 14.98
CA ALA A 212 -2.40 3.54 14.61
C ALA A 212 -3.78 4.07 14.19
N GLU A 213 -4.27 5.14 14.82
CA GLU A 213 -5.51 5.81 14.42
C GLU A 213 -5.37 6.48 13.05
N ARG A 214 -4.26 7.20 12.81
CA ARG A 214 -3.97 7.81 11.50
C ARG A 214 -3.86 6.76 10.41
N PHE A 215 -3.17 5.65 10.68
CA PHE A 215 -3.10 4.52 9.75
C PHE A 215 -4.48 3.97 9.42
N ARG A 216 -5.31 3.70 10.43
CA ARG A 216 -6.68 3.20 10.22
C ARG A 216 -7.55 4.17 9.42
N SER A 217 -7.37 5.49 9.58
CA SER A 217 -8.18 6.49 8.88
C SER A 217 -7.95 6.51 7.35
N ASN A 218 -6.95 5.77 6.84
CA ASN A 218 -6.73 5.64 5.39
C ASN A 218 -7.86 4.90 4.65
N HIS A 219 -8.71 4.13 5.36
CA HIS A 219 -9.93 3.61 4.73
C HIS A 219 -10.85 4.74 4.23
N THR A 220 -10.86 5.88 4.93
CA THR A 220 -11.63 7.06 4.51
C THR A 220 -11.06 7.68 3.23
N VAL A 221 -9.72 7.80 3.13
CA VAL A 221 -9.07 8.28 1.89
C VAL A 221 -9.45 7.37 0.72
N GLY A 222 -9.32 6.05 0.90
CA GLY A 222 -9.69 5.06 -0.11
C GLY A 222 -11.16 5.15 -0.53
N ALA A 223 -12.06 5.30 0.44
CA ALA A 223 -13.50 5.44 0.18
C ALA A 223 -13.82 6.73 -0.59
N ILE A 224 -13.20 7.86 -0.23
CA ILE A 224 -13.37 9.14 -0.93
C ILE A 224 -12.86 9.02 -2.36
N VAL A 225 -11.64 8.53 -2.59
CA VAL A 225 -11.07 8.39 -3.94
C VAL A 225 -11.92 7.46 -4.79
N PHE A 226 -12.30 6.29 -4.27
CA PHE A 226 -13.15 5.34 -4.98
C PHE A 226 -14.52 5.95 -5.29
N GLY A 227 -15.18 6.56 -4.30
CA GLY A 227 -16.46 7.23 -4.48
C GLY A 227 -16.38 8.36 -5.51
N SER A 228 -15.29 9.14 -5.52
CA SER A 228 -15.06 10.21 -6.48
C SER A 228 -14.94 9.68 -7.91
N ILE A 229 -14.25 8.55 -8.10
CA ILE A 229 -14.14 7.91 -9.41
C ILE A 229 -15.52 7.42 -9.88
N VAL A 230 -16.23 6.68 -9.01
CA VAL A 230 -17.55 6.13 -9.37
C VAL A 230 -18.57 7.24 -9.65
N LEU A 231 -18.75 8.17 -8.71
CA LEU A 231 -19.73 9.25 -8.86
C LEU A 231 -19.33 10.23 -9.96
N GLY A 232 -18.03 10.50 -10.11
CA GLY A 232 -17.50 11.35 -11.16
C GLY A 232 -17.82 10.82 -12.56
N ASN A 233 -17.79 9.51 -12.76
CA ASN A 233 -18.15 8.88 -14.04
C ASN A 233 -19.67 8.73 -14.25
N LEU A 234 -20.46 8.66 -13.16
CA LEU A 234 -21.93 8.55 -13.27
C LEU A 234 -22.62 9.88 -13.53
N ILE A 235 -21.96 11.01 -13.20
CA ILE A 235 -22.52 12.38 -13.25
C ILE A 235 -21.83 13.23 -14.35
N GLN A 236 -21.21 12.58 -15.30
CA GLN A 236 -20.65 13.23 -16.48
C GLN A 236 -21.71 13.75 -17.44
#